data_5fd6c99197a0e6ef9270db7ac82628c5
#
_entry.id   5fd6c99197a0e6ef9270db7ac82628c5
#
_cell.length_a   1.000
_cell.length_b   1.000
_cell.length_c   1.000
_cell.angle_alpha   90.00
_cell.angle_beta   90.00
_cell.angle_gamma   90.00
#
_symmetry.space_group_name_H-M   'P 1'
#
loop_
_entity.id
_entity.type
_entity.pdbx_description
1 polymer ?
#
loop_
_entity_poly.entity_id
_entity_poly.type
_entity_poly.pdbx_seq_one_letter_code
_entity_poly.pdbx_strand_id
1 'polypeptide(L)'
;MYRIRIGLIAAALILVATVFFFLWVTSDMKAAATQDAEAKVSRAQSVYQHISRLVSLDLANLAAERARTPAVVAVFDKTEETALRSAAFEECEVLNAALEKEHRKADILAILNSTGKIVARNLNPNADYGENLRDRYPAVVQALKGIPVKDIWTWRDGGVHVVAVAPITRPDGTIVGAMLIAWVVSARTAQENRDLLGTEIGYFHAGKAHTSSFVSSDDASKEDVAKTQALSNFLFSDQKLAALALSSGAPTPVAHWFLEGRDYAVVAAPMPGNFADKTSGFAILASLTDGMSRVQSQGIKVLLFGLLAVIVALVVAAMTARRFIGPLDKIELGVAEIINTNIDYTFKPVGPDFEGLSNSLNVMLARLLGREEPNDETVEEEEDATSKRWKADLMSIDSTGGEASPDTVAALADESEAAYYPRLFNEYVNSLQTLGQPSRGLSVQAFMAKLSLAEAGLREKWECRSVRFQIVTEGSEILFKPVKIA
;
A
#
# COMPACT_ATOMS: atom_id res chain seq x y z
N MET A 1 -45.82 21.54 1.51
CA MET A 1 -45.51 20.13 1.14
C MET A 1 -44.39 19.99 0.10
N TYR A 2 -44.31 20.82 -0.96
CA TYR A 2 -43.28 20.73 -2.00
C TYR A 2 -41.83 20.94 -1.50
N ARG A 3 -41.62 21.74 -0.46
CA ARG A 3 -40.32 22.14 0.12
C ARG A 3 -39.48 20.98 0.66
N ILE A 4 -40.12 20.09 1.40
CA ILE A 4 -39.50 18.91 1.97
C ILE A 4 -39.18 17.88 0.88
N ARG A 5 -40.00 17.83 -0.19
CA ARG A 5 -39.84 16.87 -1.29
C ARG A 5 -38.58 17.13 -2.12
N ILE A 6 -38.22 18.38 -2.43
CA ILE A 6 -37.00 18.71 -3.20
C ILE A 6 -35.72 18.34 -2.42
N GLY A 7 -35.68 18.71 -1.12
CA GLY A 7 -34.55 18.33 -0.26
C GLY A 7 -34.41 16.83 -0.09
N LEU A 8 -35.52 16.10 0.06
CA LEU A 8 -35.52 14.64 0.15
C LEU A 8 -35.11 13.97 -1.16
N ILE A 9 -35.54 14.49 -2.31
CA ILE A 9 -35.14 13.98 -3.63
C ILE A 9 -33.64 14.16 -3.83
N ALA A 10 -33.09 15.34 -3.50
CA ALA A 10 -31.67 15.61 -3.62
C ALA A 10 -30.85 14.69 -2.68
N ALA A 11 -31.27 14.53 -1.42
CA ALA A 11 -30.63 13.62 -0.46
C ALA A 11 -30.71 12.15 -0.91
N ALA A 12 -31.85 11.73 -1.47
CA ALA A 12 -32.03 10.38 -2.01
C ALA A 12 -31.10 10.12 -3.21
N LEU A 13 -30.96 11.09 -4.13
CA LEU A 13 -30.06 10.98 -5.27
C LEU A 13 -28.60 10.87 -4.84
N ILE A 14 -28.16 11.69 -3.86
CA ILE A 14 -26.80 11.62 -3.32
C ILE A 14 -26.57 10.27 -2.62
N LEU A 15 -27.54 9.77 -1.87
CA LEU A 15 -27.44 8.47 -1.20
C LEU A 15 -27.34 7.35 -2.22
N VAL A 16 -28.16 7.32 -3.26
CA VAL A 16 -28.09 6.33 -4.34
C VAL A 16 -26.74 6.40 -5.06
N ALA A 17 -26.26 7.59 -5.39
CA ALA A 17 -24.95 7.78 -6.01
C ALA A 17 -23.81 7.29 -5.10
N THR A 18 -23.90 7.56 -3.79
CA THR A 18 -22.90 7.09 -2.81
C THR A 18 -22.87 5.57 -2.69
N VAL A 19 -24.05 4.94 -2.63
CA VAL A 19 -24.15 3.47 -2.58
C VAL A 19 -23.61 2.85 -3.87
N PHE A 20 -23.98 3.40 -5.03
CA PHE A 20 -23.48 2.93 -6.32
C PHE A 20 -21.96 3.06 -6.40
N PHE A 21 -21.42 4.21 -6.02
CA PHE A 21 -19.97 4.46 -6.02
C PHE A 21 -19.23 3.55 -5.04
N PHE A 22 -19.80 3.32 -3.86
CA PHE A 22 -19.27 2.37 -2.88
C PHE A 22 -19.20 0.94 -3.43
N LEU A 23 -20.28 0.46 -4.04
CA LEU A 23 -20.33 -0.87 -4.64
C LEU A 23 -19.35 -1.01 -5.80
N TRP A 24 -19.26 0.01 -6.65
CA TRP A 24 -18.33 0.03 -7.77
C TRP A 24 -16.88 0.04 -7.30
N VAL A 25 -16.49 0.94 -6.40
CA VAL A 25 -15.13 1.04 -5.86
C VAL A 25 -14.73 -0.24 -5.12
N THR A 26 -15.62 -0.79 -4.28
CA THR A 26 -15.31 -2.04 -3.55
C THR A 26 -15.18 -3.23 -4.48
N SER A 27 -15.95 -3.31 -5.57
CA SER A 27 -15.83 -4.36 -6.58
C SER A 27 -14.50 -4.24 -7.35
N ASP A 28 -14.16 -3.05 -7.82
CA ASP A 28 -12.93 -2.77 -8.55
C ASP A 28 -11.68 -3.05 -7.69
N MET A 29 -11.70 -2.59 -6.43
CA MET A 29 -10.61 -2.87 -5.49
C MET A 29 -10.47 -4.36 -5.14
N LYS A 30 -11.58 -5.10 -5.06
CA LYS A 30 -11.52 -6.57 -4.88
C LYS A 30 -10.89 -7.25 -6.07
N ALA A 31 -11.27 -6.88 -7.28
CA ALA A 31 -10.67 -7.39 -8.51
C ALA A 31 -9.17 -7.09 -8.57
N ALA A 32 -8.78 -5.85 -8.25
CA ALA A 32 -7.38 -5.45 -8.20
C ALA A 32 -6.57 -6.22 -7.13
N ALA A 33 -7.14 -6.43 -5.92
CA ALA A 33 -6.50 -7.21 -4.87
C ALA A 33 -6.31 -8.68 -5.27
N THR A 34 -7.29 -9.27 -5.97
CA THR A 34 -7.19 -10.63 -6.49
C THR A 34 -6.09 -10.71 -7.54
N GLN A 35 -6.08 -9.80 -8.51
CA GLN A 35 -5.06 -9.75 -9.55
C GLN A 35 -3.64 -9.52 -8.98
N ASP A 36 -3.50 -8.69 -7.96
CA ASP A 36 -2.21 -8.47 -7.28
C ASP A 36 -1.73 -9.73 -6.56
N ALA A 37 -2.61 -10.45 -5.84
CA ALA A 37 -2.27 -11.71 -5.20
C ALA A 37 -1.87 -12.80 -6.22
N GLU A 38 -2.59 -12.92 -7.34
CA GLU A 38 -2.27 -13.85 -8.42
C GLU A 38 -0.92 -13.50 -9.08
N ALA A 39 -0.68 -12.22 -9.33
CA ALA A 39 0.61 -11.75 -9.86
C ALA A 39 1.76 -11.96 -8.86
N LYS A 40 1.49 -11.79 -7.57
CA LYS A 40 2.46 -12.02 -6.49
C LYS A 40 2.85 -13.50 -6.41
N VAL A 41 1.88 -14.41 -6.46
CA VAL A 41 2.13 -15.87 -6.45
C VAL A 41 2.95 -16.28 -7.67
N SER A 42 2.58 -15.82 -8.85
CA SER A 42 3.28 -16.15 -10.10
C SER A 42 4.71 -15.63 -10.12
N ARG A 43 4.94 -14.40 -9.61
CA ARG A 43 6.29 -13.84 -9.43
C ARG A 43 7.11 -14.63 -8.42
N ALA A 44 6.55 -14.89 -7.24
CA ALA A 44 7.23 -15.65 -6.19
C ALA A 44 7.61 -17.05 -6.65
N GLN A 45 6.72 -17.73 -7.41
CA GLN A 45 6.98 -19.01 -8.02
C GLN A 45 8.17 -18.97 -8.99
N SER A 46 8.20 -17.98 -9.89
CA SER A 46 9.31 -17.78 -10.83
C SER A 46 10.63 -17.49 -10.11
N VAL A 47 10.60 -16.60 -9.10
CA VAL A 47 11.77 -16.27 -8.27
C VAL A 47 12.29 -17.50 -7.54
N TYR A 48 11.40 -18.28 -6.91
CA TYR A 48 11.79 -19.51 -6.23
C TYR A 48 12.44 -20.52 -7.17
N GLN A 49 11.90 -20.70 -8.39
CA GLN A 49 12.51 -21.60 -9.38
C GLN A 49 13.92 -21.15 -9.77
N HIS A 50 14.15 -19.88 -9.98
CA HIS A 50 15.47 -19.35 -10.30
C HIS A 50 16.46 -19.52 -9.16
N ILE A 51 16.04 -19.16 -7.94
CA ILE A 51 16.88 -19.33 -6.73
C ILE A 51 17.21 -20.81 -6.54
N SER A 52 16.23 -21.71 -6.65
CA SER A 52 16.46 -23.14 -6.48
C SER A 52 17.43 -23.73 -7.52
N ARG A 53 17.46 -23.18 -8.75
CA ARG A 53 18.46 -23.55 -9.75
C ARG A 53 19.86 -23.09 -9.35
N LEU A 54 20.01 -21.85 -8.87
CA LEU A 54 21.30 -21.32 -8.39
C LEU A 54 21.79 -22.12 -7.19
N VAL A 55 20.90 -22.37 -6.21
CA VAL A 55 21.22 -23.20 -5.05
C VAL A 55 21.61 -24.62 -5.47
N SER A 56 20.95 -25.18 -6.49
CA SER A 56 21.30 -26.50 -7.02
C SER A 56 22.72 -26.56 -7.56
N LEU A 57 23.15 -25.54 -8.30
CA LEU A 57 24.53 -25.43 -8.81
C LEU A 57 25.53 -25.23 -7.67
N ASP A 58 25.19 -24.36 -6.71
CA ASP A 58 26.04 -24.09 -5.54
C ASP A 58 26.24 -25.35 -4.70
N LEU A 59 25.19 -26.10 -4.39
CA LEU A 59 25.27 -27.34 -3.62
C LEU A 59 26.07 -28.44 -4.36
N ALA A 60 25.85 -28.59 -5.68
CA ALA A 60 26.63 -29.54 -6.47
C ALA A 60 28.11 -29.17 -6.51
N ASN A 61 28.44 -27.90 -6.64
CA ASN A 61 29.81 -27.39 -6.59
C ASN A 61 30.44 -27.57 -5.20
N LEU A 62 29.68 -27.26 -4.13
CA LEU A 62 30.14 -27.51 -2.76
C LEU A 62 30.49 -28.98 -2.55
N ALA A 63 29.62 -29.90 -2.93
CA ALA A 63 29.90 -31.31 -2.82
C ALA A 63 31.14 -31.73 -3.64
N ALA A 64 31.28 -31.19 -4.86
CA ALA A 64 32.44 -31.45 -5.71
C ALA A 64 33.76 -30.91 -5.12
N GLU A 65 33.74 -29.74 -4.49
CA GLU A 65 34.88 -29.14 -3.81
C GLU A 65 35.29 -30.00 -2.62
N ARG A 66 34.35 -30.38 -1.75
CA ARG A 66 34.62 -31.19 -0.56
C ARG A 66 35.08 -32.61 -0.94
N ALA A 67 34.48 -33.21 -2.00
CA ALA A 67 34.88 -34.54 -2.49
C ALA A 67 36.34 -34.59 -3.02
N ARG A 68 36.88 -33.46 -3.45
CA ARG A 68 38.27 -33.37 -3.93
C ARG A 68 39.33 -33.09 -2.84
N THR A 69 38.90 -32.94 -1.59
CA THR A 69 39.80 -32.70 -0.46
C THR A 69 40.79 -33.87 -0.36
N PRO A 70 42.11 -33.64 -0.23
CA PRO A 70 43.08 -34.72 -0.18
C PRO A 70 42.79 -35.76 0.91
N ALA A 71 42.27 -35.31 2.06
CA ALA A 71 41.88 -36.19 3.17
C ALA A 71 40.74 -37.15 2.77
N VAL A 72 39.74 -36.70 2.04
CA VAL A 72 38.64 -37.54 1.52
C VAL A 72 39.15 -38.58 0.53
N VAL A 73 40.05 -38.19 -0.36
CA VAL A 73 40.65 -39.12 -1.33
C VAL A 73 41.52 -40.17 -0.61
N ALA A 74 42.29 -39.76 0.41
CA ALA A 74 43.17 -40.64 1.20
C ALA A 74 42.37 -41.70 2.02
N VAL A 75 41.08 -41.50 2.28
CA VAL A 75 40.21 -42.52 2.87
C VAL A 75 40.33 -43.83 2.09
N PHE A 76 40.34 -43.76 0.77
CA PHE A 76 40.38 -44.93 -0.14
C PHE A 76 41.78 -45.57 -0.32
N ASP A 77 42.77 -45.07 0.37
CA ASP A 77 44.10 -45.72 0.47
C ASP A 77 44.13 -46.81 1.55
N LYS A 78 43.10 -46.84 2.41
CA LYS A 78 42.95 -47.93 3.41
C LYS A 78 42.43 -49.19 2.73
N THR A 79 43.16 -50.28 2.89
CA THR A 79 42.83 -51.59 2.32
C THR A 79 41.98 -52.45 3.24
N GLU A 80 42.08 -52.21 4.56
CA GLU A 80 41.29 -52.93 5.55
C GLU A 80 39.94 -52.24 5.74
N GLU A 81 38.87 -53.01 5.72
CA GLU A 81 37.48 -52.56 5.72
C GLU A 81 37.15 -51.71 6.98
N THR A 82 37.60 -52.15 8.15
CA THR A 82 37.37 -51.43 9.40
C THR A 82 38.10 -50.11 9.43
N ALA A 83 39.35 -50.09 8.94
CA ALA A 83 40.14 -48.87 8.83
C ALA A 83 39.59 -47.88 7.80
N LEU A 84 39.10 -48.40 6.65
CA LEU A 84 38.40 -47.59 5.63
C LEU A 84 37.16 -46.94 6.22
N ARG A 85 36.33 -47.71 6.91
CA ARG A 85 35.09 -47.21 7.52
C ARG A 85 35.34 -46.16 8.62
N SER A 86 36.31 -46.44 9.50
CA SER A 86 36.68 -45.49 10.56
C SER A 86 37.21 -44.18 9.98
N ALA A 87 38.13 -44.25 9.01
CA ALA A 87 38.65 -43.07 8.33
C ALA A 87 37.56 -42.29 7.58
N ALA A 88 36.61 -42.95 6.92
CA ALA A 88 35.52 -42.34 6.26
C ALA A 88 34.57 -41.62 7.23
N PHE A 89 34.28 -42.24 8.38
CA PHE A 89 33.46 -41.62 9.43
C PHE A 89 34.14 -40.36 10.01
N GLU A 90 35.42 -40.46 10.37
CA GLU A 90 36.20 -39.36 10.92
C GLU A 90 36.21 -38.16 9.94
N GLU A 91 36.43 -38.43 8.66
CA GLU A 91 36.42 -37.39 7.64
C GLU A 91 35.01 -36.78 7.45
N CYS A 92 33.91 -37.56 7.53
CA CYS A 92 32.55 -37.04 7.54
C CYS A 92 32.32 -36.07 8.69
N GLU A 93 32.81 -36.37 9.89
CA GLU A 93 32.69 -35.49 11.06
C GLU A 93 33.51 -34.21 10.89
N VAL A 94 34.74 -34.29 10.40
CA VAL A 94 35.60 -33.12 10.15
C VAL A 94 34.98 -32.18 9.15
N LEU A 95 34.50 -32.73 8.03
CA LEU A 95 33.83 -31.96 6.98
C LEU A 95 32.53 -31.33 7.47
N ASN A 96 31.73 -32.09 8.24
CA ASN A 96 30.46 -31.55 8.74
C ASN A 96 30.68 -30.44 9.77
N ALA A 97 31.72 -30.54 10.61
CA ALA A 97 32.12 -29.47 11.50
C ALA A 97 32.64 -28.22 10.74
N ALA A 98 33.30 -28.41 9.59
CA ALA A 98 33.69 -27.31 8.72
C ALA A 98 32.44 -26.62 8.09
N LEU A 99 31.46 -27.39 7.59
CA LEU A 99 30.21 -26.88 7.08
C LEU A 99 29.40 -26.14 8.16
N GLU A 100 29.42 -26.60 9.41
CA GLU A 100 28.75 -25.92 10.52
C GLU A 100 29.32 -24.52 10.78
N LYS A 101 30.62 -24.34 10.68
CA LYS A 101 31.28 -23.02 10.78
C LYS A 101 30.85 -22.07 9.63
N GLU A 102 30.53 -22.64 8.49
CA GLU A 102 30.01 -21.92 7.32
C GLU A 102 28.49 -21.72 7.38
N HIS A 103 27.84 -22.07 8.49
CA HIS A 103 26.35 -22.08 8.65
C HIS A 103 25.63 -22.98 7.65
N ARG A 104 26.27 -24.04 7.19
CA ARG A 104 25.76 -24.99 6.17
C ARG A 104 25.84 -26.44 6.66
N LYS A 105 25.77 -26.67 7.98
CA LYS A 105 25.80 -28.02 8.57
C LYS A 105 24.85 -28.96 7.82
N ALA A 106 25.35 -30.11 7.41
CA ALA A 106 24.58 -31.13 6.78
C ALA A 106 23.88 -32.05 7.80
N ASP A 107 22.66 -32.46 7.51
CA ASP A 107 21.96 -33.47 8.30
C ASP A 107 22.55 -34.85 8.02
N ILE A 108 22.87 -35.10 6.74
CA ILE A 108 23.54 -36.33 6.32
C ILE A 108 24.75 -35.96 5.46
N LEU A 109 25.93 -36.46 5.90
CA LEU A 109 27.14 -36.44 5.11
C LEU A 109 27.66 -37.88 5.04
N ALA A 110 27.82 -38.43 3.84
CA ALA A 110 28.21 -39.79 3.66
C ALA A 110 29.27 -39.96 2.55
N ILE A 111 30.16 -40.91 2.73
CA ILE A 111 31.10 -41.36 1.72
C ILE A 111 30.66 -42.72 1.18
N LEU A 112 30.57 -42.78 -0.15
CA LEU A 112 30.16 -43.98 -0.92
C LEU A 112 31.39 -44.54 -1.64
N ASN A 113 31.47 -45.86 -1.77
CA ASN A 113 32.49 -46.49 -2.59
C ASN A 113 32.13 -46.43 -4.10
N SER A 114 33.01 -46.93 -4.96
CA SER A 114 32.84 -46.97 -6.41
C SER A 114 31.65 -47.80 -6.90
N THR A 115 31.09 -48.68 -6.04
CA THR A 115 29.86 -49.40 -6.34
C THR A 115 28.57 -48.69 -5.89
N GLY A 116 28.69 -47.55 -5.19
CA GLY A 116 27.58 -46.76 -4.67
C GLY A 116 27.07 -47.21 -3.31
N LYS A 117 27.84 -48.03 -2.59
CA LYS A 117 27.51 -48.46 -1.23
C LYS A 117 28.09 -47.46 -0.21
N ILE A 118 27.34 -47.20 0.86
CA ILE A 118 27.77 -46.35 1.97
C ILE A 118 28.93 -47.02 2.66
N VAL A 119 30.06 -46.29 2.76
CA VAL A 119 31.22 -46.64 3.55
C VAL A 119 31.09 -46.17 5.00
N ALA A 120 30.70 -44.91 5.17
CA ALA A 120 30.33 -44.31 6.45
C ALA A 120 29.52 -43.04 6.27
N ARG A 121 28.85 -42.61 7.34
CA ARG A 121 28.14 -41.34 7.42
C ARG A 121 28.35 -40.69 8.81
N ASN A 122 28.02 -39.40 8.89
CA ASN A 122 28.21 -38.55 10.08
C ASN A 122 27.37 -38.91 11.34
N LEU A 123 26.55 -39.96 11.34
CA LEU A 123 25.77 -40.34 12.52
C LEU A 123 26.54 -41.25 13.46
N ASN A 124 27.09 -42.34 12.92
CA ASN A 124 28.01 -43.25 13.57
C ASN A 124 28.65 -44.16 12.49
N PRO A 125 29.80 -44.82 12.77
CA PRO A 125 30.52 -45.59 11.77
C PRO A 125 29.75 -46.75 11.15
N ASN A 126 28.68 -47.22 11.80
CA ASN A 126 27.89 -48.37 11.35
C ASN A 126 26.57 -47.98 10.74
N ALA A 127 26.19 -46.68 10.79
CA ALA A 127 24.93 -46.20 10.28
C ALA A 127 24.85 -46.40 8.76
N ASP A 128 23.84 -47.12 8.31
CA ASP A 128 23.57 -47.43 6.91
C ASP A 128 24.74 -48.07 6.14
N TYR A 129 25.75 -48.60 6.84
CA TYR A 129 26.91 -49.23 6.24
C TYR A 129 26.55 -50.32 5.26
N GLY A 130 27.15 -50.28 4.07
CA GLY A 130 26.94 -51.28 3.02
C GLY A 130 25.61 -51.09 2.24
N GLU A 131 24.77 -50.12 2.62
CA GLU A 131 23.55 -49.83 1.86
C GLU A 131 23.93 -49.37 0.46
N ASN A 132 23.29 -49.97 -0.55
CA ASN A 132 23.51 -49.64 -1.94
C ASN A 132 22.52 -48.51 -2.38
N LEU A 133 23.04 -47.28 -2.51
CA LEU A 133 22.27 -46.12 -2.97
C LEU A 133 22.21 -46.02 -4.50
N ARG A 134 23.12 -46.67 -5.22
CA ARG A 134 23.19 -46.63 -6.69
C ARG A 134 21.92 -47.19 -7.33
N ASP A 135 21.35 -48.25 -6.78
CA ASP A 135 20.18 -48.93 -7.34
C ASP A 135 18.91 -48.12 -7.08
N ARG A 136 18.91 -47.31 -6.02
CA ARG A 136 17.75 -46.54 -5.62
C ARG A 136 17.76 -45.10 -6.18
N TYR A 137 18.95 -44.49 -6.29
CA TYR A 137 19.06 -43.06 -6.61
C TYR A 137 19.93 -42.85 -7.87
N PRO A 138 19.33 -42.48 -9.01
CA PRO A 138 20.07 -42.20 -10.26
C PRO A 138 21.12 -41.12 -10.14
N ALA A 139 21.00 -40.15 -9.19
CA ALA A 139 22.00 -39.16 -8.93
C ALA A 139 23.35 -39.76 -8.51
N VAL A 140 23.35 -40.88 -7.77
CA VAL A 140 24.58 -41.60 -7.42
C VAL A 140 25.24 -42.19 -8.67
N VAL A 141 24.44 -42.71 -9.61
CA VAL A 141 24.97 -43.17 -10.89
C VAL A 141 25.67 -42.09 -11.68
N GLN A 142 25.12 -40.88 -11.68
CA GLN A 142 25.74 -39.74 -12.37
C GLN A 142 27.03 -39.31 -11.69
N ALA A 143 27.04 -39.23 -10.35
CA ALA A 143 28.26 -38.89 -9.60
C ALA A 143 29.36 -39.94 -9.88
N LEU A 144 29.04 -41.22 -9.89
CA LEU A 144 30.00 -42.28 -10.23
C LEU A 144 30.47 -42.29 -11.70
N LYS A 145 29.78 -41.49 -12.57
CA LYS A 145 30.26 -41.18 -13.94
C LYS A 145 31.05 -39.89 -14.04
N GLY A 146 31.32 -39.21 -12.91
CA GLY A 146 32.12 -37.98 -12.86
C GLY A 146 31.30 -36.70 -12.86
N ILE A 147 29.97 -36.75 -12.80
CA ILE A 147 29.09 -35.57 -12.90
C ILE A 147 28.51 -35.27 -11.50
N PRO A 148 28.89 -34.14 -10.87
CA PRO A 148 28.26 -33.72 -9.63
C PRO A 148 26.81 -33.29 -9.91
N VAL A 149 25.89 -33.74 -9.07
CA VAL A 149 24.45 -33.46 -9.23
C VAL A 149 23.79 -33.11 -7.91
N LYS A 150 22.72 -32.32 -7.98
CA LYS A 150 21.77 -32.10 -6.89
C LYS A 150 20.49 -32.86 -7.21
N ASP A 151 19.89 -33.48 -6.19
CA ASP A 151 18.64 -34.19 -6.30
C ASP A 151 17.79 -34.01 -5.02
N ILE A 152 16.59 -34.58 -5.00
CA ILE A 152 15.69 -34.57 -3.85
C ILE A 152 15.30 -36.01 -3.54
N TRP A 153 15.54 -36.42 -2.31
CA TRP A 153 15.33 -37.81 -1.88
C TRP A 153 14.43 -37.88 -0.64
N THR A 154 13.67 -38.97 -0.54
CA THR A 154 13.11 -39.40 0.72
C THR A 154 14.09 -40.36 1.39
N TRP A 155 14.56 -40.02 2.57
CA TRP A 155 15.37 -40.94 3.36
C TRP A 155 14.51 -41.94 4.11
N ARG A 156 15.13 -42.90 4.83
CA ARG A 156 14.43 -43.98 5.54
C ARG A 156 13.52 -43.53 6.66
N ASP A 157 13.83 -42.41 7.29
CA ASP A 157 13.02 -41.74 8.31
C ASP A 157 11.75 -41.07 7.75
N GLY A 158 11.58 -41.12 6.43
CA GLY A 158 10.48 -40.43 5.72
C GLY A 158 10.70 -38.96 5.49
N GLY A 159 11.85 -38.41 5.93
CA GLY A 159 12.25 -37.01 5.70
C GLY A 159 12.59 -36.78 4.22
N VAL A 160 12.16 -35.63 3.69
CA VAL A 160 12.55 -35.16 2.36
C VAL A 160 13.83 -34.35 2.49
N HIS A 161 14.83 -34.70 1.70
CA HIS A 161 16.16 -34.07 1.75
C HIS A 161 16.54 -33.52 0.38
N VAL A 162 17.13 -32.34 0.38
CA VAL A 162 17.92 -31.83 -0.74
C VAL A 162 19.28 -32.46 -0.66
N VAL A 163 19.72 -33.15 -1.69
CA VAL A 163 20.94 -33.95 -1.70
C VAL A 163 21.87 -33.47 -2.80
N ALA A 164 23.14 -33.27 -2.48
CA ALA A 164 24.19 -33.07 -3.46
C ALA A 164 25.13 -34.30 -3.44
N VAL A 165 25.39 -34.85 -4.62
CA VAL A 165 26.27 -35.98 -4.80
C VAL A 165 27.39 -35.62 -5.76
N ALA A 166 28.64 -35.86 -5.39
CA ALA A 166 29.80 -35.56 -6.22
C ALA A 166 30.81 -36.70 -6.27
N PRO A 167 31.53 -36.89 -7.37
CA PRO A 167 32.54 -37.93 -7.51
C PRO A 167 33.74 -37.62 -6.59
N ILE A 168 34.28 -38.65 -5.92
CA ILE A 168 35.60 -38.62 -5.27
C ILE A 168 36.60 -39.15 -6.29
N THR A 169 37.47 -38.25 -6.72
CA THR A 169 38.35 -38.52 -7.85
C THR A 169 39.82 -38.39 -7.40
N ARG A 170 40.64 -39.37 -7.67
CA ARG A 170 42.11 -39.32 -7.48
C ARG A 170 42.77 -38.33 -8.45
N PRO A 171 43.99 -37.87 -8.17
CA PRO A 171 44.73 -36.98 -9.09
C PRO A 171 44.96 -37.55 -10.49
N ASP A 172 44.93 -38.85 -10.65
CA ASP A 172 45.04 -39.57 -11.92
C ASP A 172 43.72 -39.62 -12.71
N GLY A 173 42.64 -39.05 -12.18
CA GLY A 173 41.31 -39.03 -12.80
C GLY A 173 40.44 -40.25 -12.43
N THR A 174 40.95 -41.24 -11.66
CA THR A 174 40.20 -42.40 -11.24
C THR A 174 39.11 -42.04 -10.23
N ILE A 175 37.87 -42.41 -10.48
CA ILE A 175 36.75 -42.25 -9.55
C ILE A 175 36.76 -43.40 -8.57
N VAL A 176 37.04 -43.13 -7.28
CA VAL A 176 37.14 -44.13 -6.19
C VAL A 176 35.85 -44.23 -5.39
N GLY A 177 34.96 -43.26 -5.51
CA GLY A 177 33.67 -43.25 -4.82
C GLY A 177 32.87 -42.01 -5.10
N ALA A 178 31.94 -41.73 -4.24
CA ALA A 178 31.17 -40.48 -4.26
C ALA A 178 30.93 -39.94 -2.85
N MET A 179 30.86 -38.62 -2.74
CA MET A 179 30.43 -37.92 -1.55
C MET A 179 28.98 -37.50 -1.68
N LEU A 180 28.24 -37.69 -0.61
CA LEU A 180 26.83 -37.29 -0.48
C LEU A 180 26.73 -36.29 0.68
N ILE A 181 26.11 -35.15 0.42
CA ILE A 181 25.75 -34.14 1.42
C ILE A 181 24.27 -33.85 1.30
N ALA A 182 23.52 -33.93 2.41
CA ALA A 182 22.07 -33.75 2.39
C ALA A 182 21.58 -32.87 3.52
N TRP A 183 20.57 -32.09 3.21
CA TRP A 183 19.88 -31.18 4.12
C TRP A 183 18.38 -31.49 4.11
N VAL A 184 17.78 -31.61 5.29
CA VAL A 184 16.34 -31.85 5.42
C VAL A 184 15.53 -30.64 5.00
N VAL A 185 14.45 -30.87 4.27
CA VAL A 185 13.45 -29.84 3.97
C VAL A 185 12.52 -29.72 5.18
N SER A 186 12.86 -28.81 6.09
CA SER A 186 12.17 -28.60 7.37
C SER A 186 11.20 -27.43 7.32
N ALA A 187 10.42 -27.25 8.40
CA ALA A 187 9.60 -26.07 8.62
C ALA A 187 10.42 -24.79 8.59
N ARG A 188 11.63 -24.83 9.16
CA ARG A 188 12.57 -23.71 9.15
C ARG A 188 12.94 -23.31 7.70
N THR A 189 13.23 -24.29 6.85
CA THR A 189 13.50 -24.04 5.42
C THR A 189 12.30 -23.39 4.74
N ALA A 190 11.09 -23.81 5.09
CA ALA A 190 9.87 -23.20 4.54
C ALA A 190 9.70 -21.76 5.03
N GLN A 191 10.00 -21.46 6.30
CA GLN A 191 9.92 -20.11 6.85
C GLN A 191 10.97 -19.16 6.23
N GLU A 192 12.21 -19.62 6.09
CA GLU A 192 13.28 -18.85 5.44
C GLU A 192 12.90 -18.50 4.01
N ASN A 193 12.30 -19.44 3.26
CA ASN A 193 11.81 -19.19 1.91
C ASN A 193 10.57 -18.27 1.89
N ARG A 194 9.66 -18.37 2.86
CA ARG A 194 8.55 -17.42 3.04
C ARG A 194 9.06 -15.99 3.22
N ASP A 195 10.04 -15.80 4.10
CA ASP A 195 10.57 -14.48 4.41
C ASP A 195 11.30 -13.88 3.18
N LEU A 196 11.96 -14.71 2.40
CA LEU A 196 12.61 -14.31 1.14
C LEU A 196 11.59 -13.94 0.05
N LEU A 197 10.52 -14.72 -0.10
CA LEU A 197 9.53 -14.56 -1.17
C LEU A 197 8.42 -13.58 -0.81
N GLY A 198 8.20 -13.33 0.48
CA GLY A 198 7.06 -12.57 1.00
C GLY A 198 5.71 -13.27 0.78
N THR A 199 5.72 -14.59 0.63
CA THR A 199 4.54 -15.45 0.39
C THR A 199 4.69 -16.75 1.16
N GLU A 200 3.58 -17.37 1.55
CA GLU A 200 3.63 -18.70 2.15
C GLU A 200 4.10 -19.75 1.12
N ILE A 201 4.81 -20.76 1.61
CA ILE A 201 5.30 -21.87 0.81
C ILE A 201 5.02 -23.20 1.52
N GLY A 202 4.63 -24.20 0.75
CA GLY A 202 4.51 -25.57 1.20
C GLY A 202 5.25 -26.52 0.27
N TYR A 203 5.85 -27.55 0.84
CA TYR A 203 6.55 -28.60 0.11
C TYR A 203 5.74 -29.87 0.15
N PHE A 204 5.64 -30.52 -0.99
CA PHE A 204 4.96 -31.80 -1.10
C PHE A 204 5.84 -32.85 -1.77
N HIS A 205 5.63 -34.11 -1.35
CA HIS A 205 6.34 -35.27 -1.86
C HIS A 205 5.47 -36.51 -1.74
N ALA A 206 5.56 -37.41 -2.70
CA ALA A 206 4.92 -38.73 -2.70
C ALA A 206 3.43 -38.70 -2.29
N GLY A 207 2.66 -37.75 -2.81
CA GLY A 207 1.21 -37.72 -2.63
C GLY A 207 0.73 -36.98 -1.36
N LYS A 208 1.60 -36.30 -0.61
CA LYS A 208 1.22 -35.52 0.57
C LYS A 208 2.07 -34.25 0.74
N ALA A 209 1.54 -33.24 1.43
CA ALA A 209 2.35 -32.14 1.91
C ALA A 209 3.28 -32.65 3.01
N HIS A 210 4.56 -32.30 2.90
CA HIS A 210 5.60 -32.70 3.83
C HIS A 210 5.77 -31.67 4.94
N THR A 211 5.92 -30.42 4.56
CA THR A 211 6.04 -29.26 5.47
C THR A 211 5.56 -27.99 4.79
N SER A 212 5.32 -26.96 5.59
CA SER A 212 4.92 -25.65 5.10
C SER A 212 5.39 -24.55 6.03
N SER A 213 5.41 -23.32 5.53
CA SER A 213 5.72 -22.12 6.32
C SER A 213 4.62 -21.74 7.33
N PHE A 214 3.48 -22.44 7.33
CA PHE A 214 2.47 -22.32 8.37
C PHE A 214 2.92 -22.92 9.70
N VAL A 215 3.93 -23.80 9.68
CA VAL A 215 4.49 -24.39 10.89
C VAL A 215 5.48 -23.42 11.52
N SER A 216 5.25 -23.05 12.78
CA SER A 216 5.99 -21.97 13.46
C SER A 216 7.37 -22.43 14.00
N SER A 217 7.57 -23.72 14.21
CA SER A 217 8.81 -24.30 14.72
C SER A 217 8.93 -25.79 14.38
N ASP A 218 10.09 -26.39 14.62
CA ASP A 218 10.30 -27.82 14.45
C ASP A 218 9.42 -28.65 15.41
N ASP A 219 8.98 -28.06 16.54
CA ASP A 219 7.93 -28.59 17.43
C ASP A 219 6.55 -28.09 16.96
N ALA A 220 6.06 -28.68 15.88
CA ALA A 220 4.78 -28.31 15.28
C ALA A 220 3.63 -28.46 16.27
N SER A 221 2.86 -27.39 16.47
CA SER A 221 1.62 -27.47 17.22
C SER A 221 0.56 -28.33 16.50
N LYS A 222 -0.45 -28.81 17.22
CA LYS A 222 -1.55 -29.55 16.56
C LYS A 222 -2.24 -28.72 15.47
N GLU A 223 -2.30 -27.41 15.67
CA GLU A 223 -2.88 -26.46 14.70
C GLU A 223 -2.02 -26.35 13.44
N ASP A 224 -0.70 -26.27 13.59
CA ASP A 224 0.25 -26.19 12.46
C ASP A 224 0.20 -27.47 11.61
N VAL A 225 0.12 -28.63 12.26
CA VAL A 225 -0.06 -29.92 11.58
C VAL A 225 -1.40 -29.96 10.83
N ALA A 226 -2.48 -29.47 11.44
CA ALA A 226 -3.78 -29.40 10.80
C ALA A 226 -3.78 -28.51 9.54
N LYS A 227 -3.10 -27.35 9.58
CA LYS A 227 -2.94 -26.47 8.41
C LYS A 227 -2.18 -27.13 7.28
N THR A 228 -1.08 -27.83 7.59
CA THR A 228 -0.30 -28.58 6.62
C THR A 228 -1.12 -29.74 6.02
N GLN A 229 -1.92 -30.41 6.82
CA GLN A 229 -2.82 -31.46 6.34
C GLN A 229 -3.95 -30.89 5.46
N ALA A 230 -4.50 -29.74 5.80
CA ALA A 230 -5.48 -29.04 4.97
C ALA A 230 -4.88 -28.64 3.60
N LEU A 231 -3.63 -28.14 3.59
CA LEU A 231 -2.90 -27.87 2.35
C LEU A 231 -2.71 -29.14 1.53
N SER A 232 -2.37 -30.26 2.16
CA SER A 232 -2.23 -31.54 1.49
C SER A 232 -3.54 -31.96 0.81
N ASN A 233 -4.67 -31.89 1.52
CA ASN A 233 -5.97 -32.23 0.97
C ASN A 233 -6.33 -31.34 -0.23
N PHE A 234 -6.11 -30.03 -0.12
CA PHE A 234 -6.34 -29.09 -1.23
C PHE A 234 -5.51 -29.43 -2.46
N LEU A 235 -4.19 -29.66 -2.28
CA LEU A 235 -3.27 -29.92 -3.38
C LEU A 235 -3.52 -31.27 -4.10
N PHE A 236 -3.91 -32.30 -3.37
CA PHE A 236 -4.01 -33.68 -3.91
C PHE A 236 -5.43 -34.14 -4.16
N SER A 237 -6.38 -33.80 -3.30
CA SER A 237 -7.75 -34.30 -3.36
C SER A 237 -8.68 -33.32 -4.06
N ASP A 238 -8.73 -32.07 -3.62
CA ASP A 238 -9.76 -31.13 -4.05
C ASP A 238 -9.47 -30.57 -5.45
N GLN A 239 -8.28 -30.04 -5.67
CA GLN A 239 -7.92 -29.38 -6.92
C GLN A 239 -6.96 -30.20 -7.79
N LYS A 240 -6.36 -31.26 -7.23
CA LYS A 240 -5.35 -32.10 -7.90
C LYS A 240 -4.18 -31.30 -8.50
N LEU A 241 -3.87 -30.12 -7.91
CA LEU A 241 -2.83 -29.21 -8.41
C LEU A 241 -1.45 -29.86 -8.41
N ALA A 242 -1.14 -30.62 -7.36
CA ALA A 242 0.12 -31.34 -7.27
C ALA A 242 0.29 -32.33 -8.41
N ALA A 243 -0.76 -33.14 -8.72
CA ALA A 243 -0.73 -34.07 -9.82
C ALA A 243 -0.59 -33.37 -11.18
N LEU A 244 -1.28 -32.25 -11.38
CA LEU A 244 -1.16 -31.42 -12.57
C LEU A 244 0.25 -30.84 -12.73
N ALA A 245 0.85 -30.28 -11.68
CA ALA A 245 2.20 -29.75 -11.69
C ALA A 245 3.24 -30.83 -12.04
N LEU A 246 3.13 -32.00 -11.40
CA LEU A 246 4.07 -33.10 -11.59
C LEU A 246 3.96 -33.73 -12.98
N SER A 247 2.73 -33.89 -13.52
CA SER A 247 2.50 -34.47 -14.85
C SER A 247 2.88 -33.53 -15.99
N SER A 248 2.61 -32.22 -15.84
CA SER A 248 2.96 -31.22 -16.85
C SER A 248 4.44 -30.83 -16.81
N GLY A 249 5.12 -31.02 -15.68
CA GLY A 249 6.48 -30.51 -15.45
C GLY A 249 6.57 -28.98 -15.40
N ALA A 250 5.44 -28.28 -15.26
CA ALA A 250 5.30 -26.83 -15.30
C ALA A 250 4.44 -26.33 -14.11
N PRO A 251 4.50 -25.03 -13.78
CA PRO A 251 3.59 -24.44 -12.81
C PRO A 251 2.13 -24.60 -13.25
N THR A 252 1.24 -24.78 -12.28
CA THR A 252 -0.21 -24.81 -12.52
C THR A 252 -0.76 -23.41 -12.78
N PRO A 253 -1.95 -23.28 -13.38
CA PRO A 253 -2.74 -22.08 -13.26
C PRO A 253 -2.97 -21.71 -11.79
N VAL A 254 -3.25 -20.43 -11.52
CA VAL A 254 -3.60 -19.98 -10.17
C VAL A 254 -4.94 -20.61 -9.75
N ALA A 255 -4.97 -21.17 -8.56
CA ALA A 255 -6.17 -21.66 -7.92
C ALA A 255 -6.43 -20.87 -6.63
N HIS A 256 -7.68 -20.87 -6.17
CA HIS A 256 -8.07 -20.20 -4.93
C HIS A 256 -8.35 -21.24 -3.84
N TRP A 257 -7.86 -20.95 -2.64
CA TRP A 257 -8.01 -21.82 -1.47
C TRP A 257 -8.45 -21.02 -0.26
N PHE A 258 -9.55 -21.45 0.36
CA PHE A 258 -10.06 -20.86 1.59
C PHE A 258 -9.64 -21.69 2.80
N LEU A 259 -8.90 -21.07 3.73
CA LEU A 259 -8.43 -21.70 4.96
C LEU A 259 -8.65 -20.75 6.14
N GLU A 260 -9.36 -21.21 7.17
CA GLU A 260 -9.55 -20.48 8.45
C GLU A 260 -9.96 -19.00 8.29
N GLY A 261 -10.90 -18.74 7.38
CA GLY A 261 -11.39 -17.37 7.15
C GLY A 261 -10.50 -16.51 6.24
N ARG A 262 -9.46 -17.08 5.65
CA ARG A 262 -8.55 -16.42 4.73
C ARG A 262 -8.60 -17.06 3.35
N ASP A 263 -8.66 -16.23 2.33
CA ASP A 263 -8.54 -16.65 0.95
C ASP A 263 -7.09 -16.55 0.50
N TYR A 264 -6.62 -17.58 -0.23
CA TYR A 264 -5.28 -17.65 -0.81
C TYR A 264 -5.35 -17.89 -2.32
N ALA A 265 -4.53 -17.17 -3.06
CA ALA A 265 -4.13 -17.55 -4.41
C ALA A 265 -2.99 -18.56 -4.30
N VAL A 266 -3.07 -19.67 -5.02
CA VAL A 266 -2.15 -20.82 -4.92
C VAL A 266 -1.65 -21.23 -6.29
N VAL A 267 -0.35 -21.45 -6.43
CA VAL A 267 0.28 -22.08 -7.60
C VAL A 267 1.12 -23.24 -7.11
N ALA A 268 0.95 -24.42 -7.70
CA ALA A 268 1.82 -25.56 -7.47
C ALA A 268 2.80 -25.73 -8.64
N ALA A 269 4.02 -26.18 -8.35
CA ALA A 269 5.05 -26.42 -9.35
C ALA A 269 5.92 -27.61 -8.95
N PRO A 270 6.53 -28.29 -9.92
CA PRO A 270 7.52 -29.33 -9.62
C PRO A 270 8.78 -28.72 -9.01
N MET A 271 9.44 -29.47 -8.13
CA MET A 271 10.68 -29.02 -7.51
C MET A 271 11.81 -28.97 -8.55
N PRO A 272 12.54 -27.85 -8.68
CA PRO A 272 13.66 -27.75 -9.62
C PRO A 272 14.80 -28.66 -9.26
N GLY A 273 15.46 -29.26 -10.27
CA GLY A 273 16.65 -30.11 -10.10
C GLY A 273 16.35 -31.51 -9.59
N ASN A 274 15.17 -32.01 -9.82
CA ASN A 274 14.74 -33.37 -9.52
C ASN A 274 15.23 -34.33 -10.61
N PHE A 275 16.21 -35.17 -10.33
CA PHE A 275 16.85 -36.00 -11.36
C PHE A 275 16.05 -37.27 -11.66
N ALA A 276 15.45 -37.86 -10.63
CA ALA A 276 14.82 -39.16 -10.76
C ALA A 276 13.37 -39.19 -10.30
N ASP A 277 13.02 -38.39 -9.30
CA ASP A 277 11.75 -38.51 -8.63
C ASP A 277 10.85 -37.29 -8.96
N LYS A 278 9.98 -37.47 -9.95
CA LYS A 278 8.95 -36.48 -10.33
C LYS A 278 7.80 -36.41 -9.31
N THR A 279 8.02 -36.86 -8.07
CA THR A 279 6.98 -36.90 -7.03
C THR A 279 7.07 -35.70 -6.07
N SER A 280 8.10 -34.86 -6.22
CA SER A 280 8.35 -33.71 -5.34
C SER A 280 7.99 -32.39 -6.01
N GLY A 281 7.38 -31.51 -5.25
CA GLY A 281 7.02 -30.19 -5.70
C GLY A 281 6.85 -29.21 -4.55
N PHE A 282 6.49 -28.00 -4.89
CA PHE A 282 6.18 -26.94 -3.95
C PHE A 282 4.91 -26.20 -4.36
N ALA A 283 4.26 -25.57 -3.41
CA ALA A 283 3.15 -24.66 -3.62
C ALA A 283 3.47 -23.30 -3.01
N ILE A 284 3.23 -22.24 -3.76
CA ILE A 284 3.34 -20.85 -3.30
C ILE A 284 1.92 -20.34 -3.06
N LEU A 285 1.73 -19.63 -1.93
CA LEU A 285 0.43 -19.14 -1.53
C LEU A 285 0.54 -17.66 -1.14
N ALA A 286 -0.35 -16.83 -1.69
CA ALA A 286 -0.47 -15.42 -1.28
C ALA A 286 -1.86 -15.16 -0.73
N SER A 287 -1.94 -14.52 0.44
CA SER A 287 -3.21 -14.17 1.07
C SER A 287 -3.90 -13.05 0.28
N LEU A 288 -5.12 -13.31 -0.17
CA LEU A 288 -6.03 -12.28 -0.70
C LEU A 288 -6.62 -11.44 0.44
N THR A 289 -6.80 -12.05 1.63
CA THR A 289 -7.45 -11.40 2.79
C THR A 289 -6.66 -10.20 3.27
N ASP A 290 -5.32 -10.23 3.20
CA ASP A 290 -4.48 -9.10 3.59
C ASP A 290 -4.65 -7.90 2.64
N GLY A 291 -4.88 -8.14 1.36
CA GLY A 291 -5.31 -7.13 0.39
C GLY A 291 -6.73 -6.63 0.67
N MET A 292 -7.66 -7.54 0.96
CA MET A 292 -9.08 -7.24 1.25
C MET A 292 -9.30 -6.41 2.51
N SER A 293 -8.50 -6.57 3.56
CA SER A 293 -8.60 -5.75 4.77
C SER A 293 -8.36 -4.27 4.48
N ARG A 294 -7.43 -3.97 3.57
CA ARG A 294 -7.18 -2.60 3.08
C ARG A 294 -8.37 -2.08 2.27
N VAL A 295 -8.97 -2.91 1.42
CA VAL A 295 -10.18 -2.59 0.65
C VAL A 295 -11.33 -2.23 1.58
N GLN A 296 -11.57 -3.03 2.61
CA GLN A 296 -12.64 -2.79 3.57
C GLN A 296 -12.44 -1.47 4.34
N SER A 297 -11.22 -1.16 4.77
CA SER A 297 -10.91 0.10 5.44
C SER A 297 -11.12 1.32 4.54
N GLN A 298 -10.78 1.24 3.26
CA GLN A 298 -11.04 2.29 2.28
C GLN A 298 -12.54 2.43 1.97
N GLY A 299 -13.26 1.31 1.85
CA GLY A 299 -14.71 1.30 1.65
C GLY A 299 -15.46 2.03 2.77
N ILE A 300 -15.08 1.82 4.04
CA ILE A 300 -15.65 2.54 5.17
C ILE A 300 -15.43 4.06 5.05
N LYS A 301 -14.25 4.50 4.61
CA LYS A 301 -13.97 5.92 4.40
C LYS A 301 -14.89 6.52 3.34
N VAL A 302 -15.12 5.81 2.23
CA VAL A 302 -16.04 6.25 1.16
C VAL A 302 -17.46 6.41 1.71
N LEU A 303 -17.95 5.46 2.52
CA LEU A 303 -19.25 5.56 3.17
C LEU A 303 -19.35 6.75 4.12
N LEU A 304 -18.32 7.02 4.92
CA LEU A 304 -18.28 8.17 5.84
C LEU A 304 -18.31 9.49 5.07
N PHE A 305 -17.54 9.61 3.99
CA PHE A 305 -17.58 10.81 3.12
C PHE A 305 -18.93 10.99 2.44
N GLY A 306 -19.55 9.90 1.97
CA GLY A 306 -20.89 9.94 1.40
C GLY A 306 -21.95 10.37 2.41
N LEU A 307 -21.90 9.86 3.63
CA LEU A 307 -22.79 10.27 4.71
C LEU A 307 -22.63 11.75 5.04
N LEU A 308 -21.39 12.23 5.12
CA LEU A 308 -21.08 13.64 5.34
C LEU A 308 -21.67 14.51 4.22
N ALA A 309 -21.54 14.09 2.95
CA ALA A 309 -22.10 14.78 1.81
C ALA A 309 -23.64 14.88 1.88
N VAL A 310 -24.31 13.82 2.31
CA VAL A 310 -25.77 13.82 2.53
C VAL A 310 -26.16 14.83 3.61
N ILE A 311 -25.43 14.86 4.74
CA ILE A 311 -25.69 15.82 5.83
C ILE A 311 -25.51 17.25 5.32
N VAL A 312 -24.43 17.55 4.60
CA VAL A 312 -24.17 18.88 4.03
C VAL A 312 -25.28 19.27 3.05
N ALA A 313 -25.71 18.34 2.19
CA ALA A 313 -26.80 18.60 1.23
C ALA A 313 -28.12 18.93 1.95
N LEU A 314 -28.45 18.21 3.04
CA LEU A 314 -29.65 18.49 3.84
C LEU A 314 -29.57 19.85 4.54
N VAL A 315 -28.39 20.22 5.07
CA VAL A 315 -28.18 21.53 5.69
C VAL A 315 -28.34 22.65 4.64
N VAL A 316 -27.70 22.51 3.48
CA VAL A 316 -27.83 23.48 2.37
C VAL A 316 -29.26 23.59 1.90
N ALA A 317 -29.97 22.47 1.72
CA ALA A 317 -31.38 22.46 1.34
C ALA A 317 -32.26 23.17 2.38
N ALA A 318 -32.01 22.94 3.68
CA ALA A 318 -32.74 23.60 4.76
C ALA A 318 -32.46 25.12 4.81
N MET A 319 -31.19 25.51 4.62
CA MET A 319 -30.80 26.93 4.54
C MET A 319 -31.47 27.63 3.35
N THR A 320 -31.39 26.98 2.17
CA THR A 320 -32.03 27.50 0.93
C THR A 320 -33.54 27.62 1.11
N ALA A 321 -34.19 26.62 1.69
CA ALA A 321 -35.61 26.66 1.98
C ALA A 321 -36.00 27.82 2.89
N ARG A 322 -35.21 28.07 3.95
CA ARG A 322 -35.43 29.20 4.87
C ARG A 322 -35.19 30.55 4.20
N ARG A 323 -34.15 30.69 3.40
CA ARG A 323 -33.74 31.96 2.79
C ARG A 323 -34.64 32.39 1.62
N PHE A 324 -35.05 31.47 0.77
CA PHE A 324 -35.79 31.78 -0.44
C PHE A 324 -37.29 31.44 -0.36
N ILE A 325 -37.63 30.25 0.10
CA ILE A 325 -39.00 29.77 0.04
C ILE A 325 -39.87 30.39 1.15
N GLY A 326 -39.32 30.59 2.33
CA GLY A 326 -40.02 31.21 3.47
C GLY A 326 -40.50 32.64 3.18
N PRO A 327 -39.61 33.52 2.70
CA PRO A 327 -40.00 34.85 2.22
C PRO A 327 -41.05 34.86 1.11
N LEU A 328 -40.89 33.99 0.10
CA LEU A 328 -41.82 33.90 -1.02
C LEU A 328 -43.25 33.52 -0.59
N ASP A 329 -43.41 32.61 0.35
CA ASP A 329 -44.72 32.25 0.91
C ASP A 329 -45.39 33.43 1.65
N LYS A 330 -44.60 34.27 2.32
CA LYS A 330 -45.15 35.46 2.98
C LYS A 330 -45.66 36.49 1.97
N ILE A 331 -44.93 36.62 0.83
CA ILE A 331 -45.35 37.48 -0.26
C ILE A 331 -46.65 36.91 -0.91
N GLU A 332 -46.69 35.60 -1.17
CA GLU A 332 -47.87 34.91 -1.70
C GLU A 332 -49.10 35.10 -0.79
N LEU A 333 -48.93 34.91 0.53
CA LEU A 333 -49.97 35.18 1.52
C LEU A 333 -50.43 36.64 1.50
N GLY A 334 -49.53 37.60 1.42
CA GLY A 334 -49.83 39.00 1.34
C GLY A 334 -50.64 39.36 0.06
N VAL A 335 -50.28 38.79 -1.09
CA VAL A 335 -51.05 38.94 -2.32
C VAL A 335 -52.46 38.32 -2.18
N ALA A 336 -52.56 37.13 -1.54
CA ALA A 336 -53.85 36.50 -1.31
C ALA A 336 -54.74 37.32 -0.36
N GLU A 337 -54.21 37.98 0.66
CA GLU A 337 -54.94 38.91 1.54
C GLU A 337 -55.54 40.10 0.75
N ILE A 338 -54.75 40.65 -0.17
CA ILE A 338 -55.21 41.77 -1.03
C ILE A 338 -56.36 41.31 -1.95
N ILE A 339 -56.22 40.12 -2.55
CA ILE A 339 -57.27 39.54 -3.40
C ILE A 339 -58.57 39.31 -2.61
N ASN A 340 -58.44 38.94 -1.33
CA ASN A 340 -59.55 38.70 -0.41
C ASN A 340 -60.14 39.97 0.24
N THR A 341 -59.96 41.12 -0.41
CA THR A 341 -60.50 42.44 -0.02
C THR A 341 -59.78 43.20 1.10
N ASN A 342 -58.62 42.73 1.60
CA ASN A 342 -57.82 43.50 2.51
C ASN A 342 -56.86 44.45 1.77
N ILE A 343 -57.44 45.53 1.19
CA ILE A 343 -56.77 46.49 0.30
C ILE A 343 -55.75 47.35 1.09
N ASP A 344 -55.84 47.37 2.42
CA ASP A 344 -54.90 48.10 3.31
C ASP A 344 -53.68 47.33 3.72
N TYR A 345 -53.48 46.12 3.17
CA TYR A 345 -52.33 45.29 3.46
C TYR A 345 -51.02 45.94 2.99
N THR A 346 -50.00 45.94 3.86
CA THR A 346 -48.66 46.43 3.55
C THR A 346 -47.67 45.28 3.67
N PHE A 347 -46.89 45.02 2.62
CA PHE A 347 -45.86 44.00 2.64
C PHE A 347 -44.72 44.45 3.57
N LYS A 348 -44.47 43.69 4.63
CA LYS A 348 -43.30 43.87 5.51
C LYS A 348 -42.04 43.36 4.81
N PRO A 349 -40.86 43.90 5.09
CA PRO A 349 -39.62 43.35 4.58
C PRO A 349 -39.49 41.88 4.93
N VAL A 350 -39.27 41.01 3.94
CA VAL A 350 -39.23 39.54 4.13
C VAL A 350 -37.88 38.94 3.85
N GLY A 351 -36.83 39.67 4.17
CA GLY A 351 -35.42 39.26 4.03
C GLY A 351 -34.73 40.03 2.89
N PRO A 352 -33.41 40.10 2.93
CA PRO A 352 -32.62 40.99 2.08
C PRO A 352 -32.77 40.73 0.58
N ASP A 353 -32.97 39.45 0.19
CA ASP A 353 -33.07 39.07 -1.22
C ASP A 353 -34.45 39.41 -1.82
N PHE A 354 -35.48 39.71 -1.00
CA PHE A 354 -36.87 39.97 -1.42
C PHE A 354 -37.40 41.34 -0.95
N GLU A 355 -36.59 42.17 -0.34
CA GLU A 355 -36.93 43.47 0.16
C GLU A 355 -37.36 44.41 -1.00
N GLY A 356 -36.58 44.40 -2.08
CA GLY A 356 -36.91 45.15 -3.29
C GLY A 356 -38.26 44.74 -3.92
N LEU A 357 -38.59 43.42 -3.85
CA LEU A 357 -39.89 42.94 -4.35
C LEU A 357 -41.02 43.37 -3.41
N SER A 358 -40.87 43.30 -2.10
CA SER A 358 -41.86 43.76 -1.13
C SER A 358 -42.11 45.23 -1.26
N ASN A 359 -41.08 46.06 -1.46
CA ASN A 359 -41.17 47.48 -1.66
C ASN A 359 -41.83 47.83 -3.00
N SER A 360 -41.47 47.15 -4.08
CA SER A 360 -42.11 47.33 -5.40
C SER A 360 -43.62 47.00 -5.37
N LEU A 361 -44.01 45.96 -4.61
CA LEU A 361 -45.42 45.62 -4.41
C LEU A 361 -46.18 46.68 -3.61
N ASN A 362 -45.57 47.25 -2.58
CA ASN A 362 -46.15 48.36 -1.80
C ASN A 362 -46.33 49.63 -2.66
N VAL A 363 -45.33 50.00 -3.45
CA VAL A 363 -45.39 51.14 -4.39
C VAL A 363 -46.51 50.91 -5.46
N MET A 364 -46.58 49.70 -6.01
CA MET A 364 -47.62 49.37 -6.96
C MET A 364 -49.03 49.50 -6.33
N LEU A 365 -49.19 49.01 -5.09
CA LEU A 365 -50.45 49.08 -4.37
C LEU A 365 -50.84 50.51 -4.04
N ALA A 366 -49.92 51.36 -3.60
CA ALA A 366 -50.13 52.78 -3.34
C ALA A 366 -50.59 53.52 -4.61
N ARG A 367 -49.95 53.25 -5.76
CA ARG A 367 -50.38 53.84 -7.06
C ARG A 367 -51.74 53.39 -7.48
N LEU A 368 -52.12 52.13 -7.34
CA LEU A 368 -53.45 51.60 -7.68
C LEU A 368 -54.56 52.20 -6.80
N LEU A 369 -54.25 52.51 -5.55
CA LEU A 369 -55.15 53.03 -4.55
C LEU A 369 -55.19 54.59 -4.50
N GLY A 370 -54.34 55.27 -5.30
CA GLY A 370 -54.24 56.74 -5.29
C GLY A 370 -53.69 57.30 -4.02
N ARG A 371 -52.82 56.55 -3.26
CA ARG A 371 -52.17 56.93 -2.02
C ARG A 371 -50.80 57.51 -2.32
N GLU A 372 -50.28 58.34 -1.41
CA GLU A 372 -48.86 58.76 -1.48
C GLU A 372 -47.94 57.53 -1.42
N GLU A 373 -46.93 57.54 -2.27
CA GLU A 373 -45.91 56.46 -2.29
C GLU A 373 -45.14 56.46 -0.94
N PRO A 374 -44.86 55.29 -0.36
CA PRO A 374 -44.03 55.24 0.84
C PRO A 374 -42.66 55.86 0.51
N ASN A 375 -42.33 57.00 1.19
CA ASN A 375 -41.06 57.65 1.02
C ASN A 375 -39.93 56.76 1.51
N ASP A 376 -38.90 56.61 0.71
CA ASP A 376 -37.72 55.81 0.95
C ASP A 376 -36.77 56.45 2.05
N GLU A 377 -37.23 57.53 2.73
CA GLU A 377 -36.39 58.37 3.62
C GLU A 377 -36.42 58.00 5.11
N THR A 378 -37.07 56.90 5.53
CA THR A 378 -37.07 56.51 6.95
C THR A 378 -36.75 55.03 7.17
N VAL A 379 -35.84 54.49 6.40
CA VAL A 379 -35.06 53.37 6.90
C VAL A 379 -33.75 53.92 7.44
N GLU A 380 -33.75 54.29 8.74
CA GLU A 380 -32.47 54.38 9.48
C GLU A 380 -31.76 53.08 9.21
N GLU A 381 -30.63 53.21 8.53
CA GLU A 381 -29.68 52.13 8.34
C GLU A 381 -29.33 51.54 9.73
N GLU A 382 -30.05 50.51 10.18
CA GLU A 382 -29.45 49.46 10.99
C GLU A 382 -28.41 48.76 10.10
N GLU A 383 -27.26 49.43 9.88
CA GLU A 383 -26.08 48.80 9.35
C GLU A 383 -25.84 47.55 10.18
N ASP A 384 -26.12 46.42 9.57
CA ASP A 384 -25.90 45.11 10.12
C ASP A 384 -24.47 45.07 10.72
N ALA A 385 -24.39 44.81 12.02
CA ALA A 385 -23.13 44.75 12.77
C ALA A 385 -22.11 43.79 12.12
N THR A 386 -22.56 42.92 11.23
CA THR A 386 -21.75 42.02 10.43
C THR A 386 -21.06 42.73 9.25
N SER A 387 -21.66 43.75 8.64
CA SER A 387 -21.06 44.48 7.53
C SER A 387 -20.03 45.52 8.06
N LYS A 388 -20.26 46.09 9.23
CA LYS A 388 -19.25 46.93 9.92
C LYS A 388 -18.03 46.11 10.38
N ARG A 389 -18.22 44.85 10.78
CA ARG A 389 -17.13 43.94 11.16
C ARG A 389 -16.25 43.56 9.95
N TRP A 390 -16.81 43.50 8.72
CA TRP A 390 -16.05 43.26 7.51
C TRP A 390 -15.24 44.48 7.02
N LYS A 391 -15.74 45.68 7.22
CA LYS A 391 -15.03 46.94 6.87
C LYS A 391 -13.88 47.27 7.84
N ALA A 392 -13.98 46.86 9.10
CA ALA A 392 -12.96 47.10 10.11
C ALA A 392 -11.76 46.13 10.07
N ASP A 393 -11.89 45.00 9.42
CA ASP A 393 -10.83 43.98 9.31
C ASP A 393 -10.09 44.00 7.94
N LEU A 394 -10.38 44.97 7.07
CA LEU A 394 -9.71 45.14 5.79
C LEU A 394 -8.54 46.08 5.93
N MET A 395 -7.33 45.61 5.53
CA MET A 395 -6.16 46.48 5.30
C MET A 395 -6.60 47.77 4.65
N SER A 396 -6.41 48.91 5.31
CA SER A 396 -6.69 50.22 4.72
C SER A 396 -5.66 50.48 3.63
N ILE A 397 -6.06 50.32 2.38
CA ILE A 397 -5.22 50.65 1.23
C ILE A 397 -5.48 52.13 0.92
N ASP A 398 -4.49 52.96 1.17
CA ASP A 398 -4.55 54.35 0.78
C ASP A 398 -4.43 54.47 -0.75
N SER A 399 -5.57 54.64 -1.42
CA SER A 399 -5.65 54.76 -2.89
C SER A 399 -5.18 56.12 -3.45
N THR A 400 -4.71 57.03 -2.60
CA THR A 400 -4.34 58.39 -3.01
C THR A 400 -2.88 58.52 -3.47
N GLY A 401 -2.08 57.43 -3.43
CA GLY A 401 -0.74 57.38 -4.02
C GLY A 401 0.20 58.45 -3.46
N GLY A 402 0.88 58.15 -2.34
CA GLY A 402 1.96 58.99 -1.86
C GLY A 402 3.21 58.90 -2.73
N GLU A 403 3.87 60.01 -3.00
CA GLU A 403 5.19 60.01 -3.64
C GLU A 403 6.18 59.27 -2.73
N ALA A 404 6.56 58.06 -3.10
CA ALA A 404 7.64 57.32 -2.41
C ALA A 404 9.00 57.94 -2.82
N SER A 405 9.97 57.92 -1.91
CA SER A 405 11.31 58.44 -2.24
C SER A 405 11.93 57.63 -3.40
N PRO A 406 12.76 58.24 -4.25
CA PRO A 406 13.40 57.50 -5.36
C PRO A 406 14.18 56.26 -4.90
N ASP A 407 14.78 56.30 -3.72
CA ASP A 407 15.51 55.16 -3.13
C ASP A 407 14.58 54.02 -2.75
N THR A 408 13.36 54.32 -2.25
CA THR A 408 12.35 53.31 -1.91
C THR A 408 11.79 52.64 -3.17
N VAL A 409 11.56 53.39 -4.25
CA VAL A 409 11.11 52.88 -5.54
C VAL A 409 12.13 51.95 -6.13
N ALA A 410 13.43 52.30 -6.08
CA ALA A 410 14.52 51.45 -6.58
C ALA A 410 14.64 50.14 -5.78
N ALA A 411 14.59 50.23 -4.42
CA ALA A 411 14.67 49.05 -3.57
C ALA A 411 13.50 48.07 -3.80
N LEU A 412 12.27 48.56 -3.98
CA LEU A 412 11.09 47.75 -4.25
C LEU A 412 11.09 47.18 -5.67
N ALA A 413 11.74 47.86 -6.63
CA ALA A 413 11.86 47.38 -8.01
C ALA A 413 12.85 46.22 -8.14
N ASP A 414 13.94 46.23 -7.39
CA ASP A 414 14.98 45.18 -7.42
C ASP A 414 14.64 43.96 -6.58
N GLU A 415 13.64 44.06 -5.67
CA GLU A 415 13.27 42.95 -4.82
C GLU A 415 12.50 41.87 -5.58
N SER A 416 12.95 40.60 -5.46
CA SER A 416 12.26 39.49 -6.08
C SER A 416 10.89 39.24 -5.46
N GLU A 417 9.91 38.76 -6.24
CA GLU A 417 8.55 38.46 -5.76
C GLU A 417 8.54 37.43 -4.62
N ALA A 418 9.47 36.48 -4.65
CA ALA A 418 9.64 35.48 -3.62
C ALA A 418 10.13 36.03 -2.28
N ALA A 419 10.83 37.16 -2.27
CA ALA A 419 11.32 37.82 -1.05
C ALA A 419 10.33 38.89 -0.54
N TYR A 420 9.67 39.58 -1.44
CA TYR A 420 8.79 40.70 -1.17
C TYR A 420 7.59 40.35 -0.28
N TYR A 421 6.78 39.37 -0.64
CA TYR A 421 5.59 39.05 0.16
C TYR A 421 5.90 38.53 1.56
N PRO A 422 6.88 37.65 1.79
CA PRO A 422 7.24 37.23 3.13
C PRO A 422 7.80 38.38 4.00
N ARG A 423 8.58 39.27 3.41
CA ARG A 423 9.08 40.46 4.12
C ARG A 423 7.93 41.36 4.54
N LEU A 424 7.04 41.71 3.60
CA LEU A 424 5.92 42.59 3.87
C LEU A 424 4.94 41.96 4.90
N PHE A 425 4.77 40.67 4.88
CA PHE A 425 3.97 39.94 5.88
C PHE A 425 4.60 40.07 7.29
N ASN A 426 5.91 39.85 7.40
CA ASN A 426 6.60 39.98 8.67
C ASN A 426 6.55 41.42 9.21
N GLU A 427 6.68 42.41 8.32
CA GLU A 427 6.58 43.83 8.68
C GLU A 427 5.16 44.18 9.18
N TYR A 428 4.12 43.64 8.53
CA TYR A 428 2.73 43.77 8.95
C TYR A 428 2.49 43.15 10.34
N VAL A 429 2.95 41.91 10.55
CA VAL A 429 2.81 41.23 11.84
C VAL A 429 3.54 41.98 12.96
N ASN A 430 4.73 42.47 12.69
CA ASN A 430 5.48 43.27 13.66
C ASN A 430 4.77 44.61 14.00
N SER A 431 4.18 45.25 12.99
CA SER A 431 3.39 46.48 13.20
C SER A 431 2.13 46.20 14.03
N LEU A 432 1.44 45.08 13.81
CA LEU A 432 0.32 44.66 14.65
C LEU A 432 0.72 44.40 16.10
N GLN A 433 1.87 43.75 16.31
CA GLN A 433 2.40 43.51 17.67
C GLN A 433 2.77 44.79 18.39
N THR A 434 3.36 45.74 17.68
CA THR A 434 3.72 47.05 18.23
C THR A 434 2.49 47.85 18.66
N LEU A 435 1.38 47.70 17.95
CA LEU A 435 0.10 48.32 18.27
C LEU A 435 -0.75 47.53 19.28
N GLY A 436 -0.23 46.40 19.80
CA GLY A 436 -0.96 45.52 20.77
C GLY A 436 -2.18 44.83 20.20
N GLN A 437 -2.27 44.73 18.87
CA GLN A 437 -3.39 44.07 18.21
C GLN A 437 -3.09 42.57 18.03
N PRO A 438 -4.03 41.65 18.34
CA PRO A 438 -3.78 40.23 18.16
C PRO A 438 -3.69 39.88 16.66
N SER A 439 -2.63 39.20 16.25
CA SER A 439 -2.48 38.63 14.91
C SER A 439 -3.46 37.46 14.75
N ARG A 440 -4.68 37.75 14.35
CA ARG A 440 -5.73 36.73 14.18
C ARG A 440 -5.41 35.87 12.98
N GLY A 441 -4.67 34.74 13.16
CA GLY A 441 -4.67 33.58 12.26
C GLY A 441 -4.48 33.78 10.75
N LEU A 442 -3.90 34.92 10.34
CA LEU A 442 -3.59 35.22 8.95
C LEU A 442 -2.44 34.34 8.48
N SER A 443 -2.69 33.47 7.52
CA SER A 443 -1.62 32.73 6.86
C SER A 443 -0.93 33.62 5.83
N VAL A 444 0.37 33.42 5.64
CA VAL A 444 1.17 34.12 4.60
C VAL A 444 0.49 33.98 3.22
N GLN A 445 -0.08 32.83 2.92
CA GLN A 445 -0.76 32.55 1.65
C GLN A 445 -2.03 33.41 1.46
N ALA A 446 -2.84 33.57 2.50
CA ALA A 446 -4.05 34.41 2.43
C ALA A 446 -3.68 35.92 2.31
N PHE A 447 -2.60 36.34 2.97
CA PHE A 447 -2.06 37.70 2.85
C PHE A 447 -1.57 37.97 1.43
N MET A 448 -0.75 37.07 0.86
CA MET A 448 -0.25 37.18 -0.51
C MET A 448 -1.40 37.25 -1.55
N ALA A 449 -2.39 36.40 -1.42
CA ALA A 449 -3.54 36.37 -2.35
C ALA A 449 -4.33 37.68 -2.35
N LYS A 450 -4.50 38.31 -1.18
CA LYS A 450 -5.18 39.62 -1.05
C LYS A 450 -4.37 40.78 -1.64
N LEU A 451 -3.06 40.81 -1.37
CA LEU A 451 -2.19 41.86 -1.90
C LEU A 451 -2.03 41.77 -3.41
N SER A 452 -1.81 40.55 -3.95
CA SER A 452 -1.66 40.36 -5.40
C SER A 452 -2.91 40.78 -6.18
N LEU A 453 -4.11 40.57 -5.59
CA LEU A 453 -5.36 41.04 -6.17
C LEU A 453 -5.45 42.57 -6.20
N ALA A 454 -5.04 43.23 -5.11
CA ALA A 454 -5.02 44.69 -5.00
C ALA A 454 -3.97 45.30 -5.94
N GLU A 455 -2.77 44.72 -6.03
CA GLU A 455 -1.72 45.12 -6.97
C GLU A 455 -2.18 45.01 -8.42
N ALA A 456 -2.88 43.91 -8.79
CA ALA A 456 -3.44 43.72 -10.13
C ALA A 456 -4.45 44.84 -10.49
N GLY A 457 -5.39 45.13 -9.58
CA GLY A 457 -6.38 46.19 -9.78
C GLY A 457 -5.77 47.58 -9.88
N LEU A 458 -4.76 47.92 -9.04
CA LEU A 458 -4.08 49.22 -9.11
C LEU A 458 -3.18 49.32 -10.33
N ARG A 459 -2.55 48.25 -10.78
CA ARG A 459 -1.75 48.20 -11.99
C ARG A 459 -2.60 48.51 -13.22
N GLU A 460 -3.79 47.97 -13.31
CA GLU A 460 -4.73 48.26 -14.41
C GLU A 460 -5.19 49.75 -14.36
N LYS A 461 -5.56 50.21 -13.17
CA LYS A 461 -6.03 51.61 -12.97
C LYS A 461 -4.96 52.66 -13.26
N TRP A 462 -3.69 52.36 -12.98
CA TRP A 462 -2.58 53.32 -13.12
C TRP A 462 -1.75 53.11 -14.39
N GLU A 463 -2.10 52.17 -15.24
CA GLU A 463 -1.41 51.83 -16.49
C GLU A 463 0.12 51.72 -16.33
N CYS A 464 0.57 51.02 -15.27
CA CYS A 464 1.98 50.90 -14.93
C CYS A 464 2.47 49.46 -15.03
N ARG A 465 3.80 49.27 -15.05
CA ARG A 465 4.41 47.94 -15.18
C ARG A 465 4.15 47.04 -13.96
N SER A 466 4.30 47.59 -12.76
CA SER A 466 3.96 46.90 -11.51
C SER A 466 3.65 47.90 -10.40
N VAL A 467 2.92 47.42 -9.39
CA VAL A 467 2.63 48.15 -8.14
C VAL A 467 3.15 47.30 -7.00
N ARG A 468 3.80 47.92 -6.04
CA ARG A 468 4.25 47.32 -4.78
C ARG A 468 3.69 48.11 -3.62
N PHE A 469 3.53 47.48 -2.46
CA PHE A 469 3.07 48.18 -1.26
C PHE A 469 4.21 48.43 -0.28
N GLN A 470 4.10 49.55 0.45
CA GLN A 470 4.89 49.86 1.61
C GLN A 470 3.95 49.99 2.80
N ILE A 471 4.37 49.49 3.98
CA ILE A 471 3.61 49.61 5.22
C ILE A 471 3.99 50.91 5.89
N VAL A 472 2.99 51.70 6.24
CA VAL A 472 3.16 52.98 7.02
C VAL A 472 2.19 52.91 8.19
N THR A 473 2.68 53.17 9.39
CA THR A 473 1.86 53.22 10.60
C THR A 473 1.52 54.69 10.89
N GLU A 474 0.26 55.06 10.80
CA GLU A 474 -0.23 56.41 11.15
C GLU A 474 -1.15 56.30 12.37
N GLY A 475 -0.65 56.75 13.53
CA GLY A 475 -1.37 56.66 14.80
C GLY A 475 -1.59 55.21 15.25
N SER A 476 -2.85 54.71 15.26
CA SER A 476 -3.21 53.34 15.62
C SER A 476 -3.58 52.47 14.42
N GLU A 477 -3.41 52.98 13.20
CA GLU A 477 -3.78 52.26 11.96
C GLU A 477 -2.56 51.90 11.14
N ILE A 478 -2.63 50.73 10.48
CA ILE A 478 -1.61 50.25 9.56
C ILE A 478 -2.13 50.45 8.15
N LEU A 479 -1.45 51.29 7.38
CA LEU A 479 -1.82 51.67 6.02
C LEU A 479 -0.88 51.01 5.00
N PHE A 480 -1.42 50.43 3.97
CA PHE A 480 -0.69 49.94 2.82
C PHE A 480 -0.65 51.00 1.74
N LYS A 481 0.48 51.70 1.62
CA LYS A 481 0.67 52.72 0.59
C LYS A 481 1.20 52.11 -0.69
N PRO A 482 0.45 52.18 -1.81
CA PRO A 482 0.91 51.63 -3.09
C PRO A 482 1.99 52.53 -3.71
N VAL A 483 3.03 51.92 -4.20
CA VAL A 483 4.17 52.52 -4.88
C VAL A 483 4.18 52.10 -6.34
N LYS A 484 4.16 53.07 -7.26
CA LYS A 484 4.20 52.83 -8.68
C LYS A 484 5.63 52.51 -9.11
N ILE A 485 5.84 51.36 -9.74
CA ILE A 485 7.10 50.96 -10.37
C ILE A 485 6.96 51.10 -11.87
N ALA A 486 7.74 52.02 -12.42
CA ALA A 486 7.65 52.39 -13.84
C ALA A 486 8.21 51.27 -14.78
#